data_8fea47d5070b30bb0b7bab7452782b37
#
_entry.id   8fea47d5070b30bb0b7bab7452782b37
#
_cell.length_a   1.000
_cell.length_b   1.000
_cell.length_c   1.000
_cell.angle_alpha   90.00
_cell.angle_beta   90.00
_cell.angle_gamma   90.00
#
_symmetry.space_group_name_H-M   'P 1'
#
loop_
_entity.id
_entity.type
_entity.pdbx_description
1 polymer ?
#
loop_
_entity_poly.entity_id
_entity_poly.type
_entity_poly.pdbx_seq_one_letter_code
_entity_poly.pdbx_strand_id
1 'polypeptide(L)'
;MKDGDPMRVCVERYGFLPVDQAAFKGEVPEIQNLVPYEPFDFYIKRKLFIHNMGHATCAYLGGYVGRKYIYQAIDDPEILSIVENAMLESAMALSQKYGVELEPLMLHITDLLGRFRNAALKDTCKRVGGDPARKLGAADRLIG
;
A
#
# COMPACT_ATOMS: atom_id res chain seq x y z
N MET A 1 -2.15 -15.81 -14.61
CA MET A 1 -3.07 -16.94 -14.83
C MET A 1 -2.37 -18.18 -14.30
N LYS A 2 -3.04 -18.97 -13.49
CA LYS A 2 -2.47 -20.19 -12.91
C LYS A 2 -2.95 -21.38 -13.72
N ASP A 3 -2.03 -22.27 -14.06
CA ASP A 3 -2.31 -23.53 -14.76
C ASP A 3 -3.00 -23.38 -16.14
N GLY A 4 -2.78 -22.24 -16.85
CA GLY A 4 -3.34 -22.00 -18.19
C GLY A 4 -4.82 -21.61 -18.22
N ASP A 5 -5.52 -21.58 -17.11
CA ASP A 5 -6.91 -21.14 -17.02
C ASP A 5 -6.99 -19.60 -16.97
N PRO A 6 -7.59 -18.93 -17.98
CA PRO A 6 -7.69 -17.48 -18.04
C PRO A 6 -8.63 -16.89 -16.95
N MET A 7 -9.52 -17.69 -16.39
CA MET A 7 -10.46 -17.26 -15.35
C MET A 7 -9.89 -17.45 -13.93
N ARG A 8 -8.78 -18.18 -13.80
CA ARG A 8 -8.17 -18.46 -12.49
C ARG A 8 -7.12 -17.43 -12.14
N VAL A 9 -7.41 -16.63 -11.13
CA VAL A 9 -6.49 -15.63 -10.56
C VAL A 9 -5.96 -16.10 -9.21
N CYS A 10 -4.73 -15.74 -8.89
CA CYS A 10 -4.14 -15.90 -7.56
C CYS A 10 -4.14 -14.54 -6.89
N VAL A 11 -4.68 -14.49 -5.68
CA VAL A 11 -4.71 -13.28 -4.84
C VAL A 11 -4.12 -13.59 -3.47
N GLU A 12 -3.61 -12.58 -2.81
CA GLU A 12 -3.25 -12.70 -1.40
C GLU A 12 -4.52 -12.88 -0.56
N ARG A 13 -4.40 -13.63 0.55
CA ARG A 13 -5.49 -13.78 1.51
C ARG A 13 -5.68 -12.44 2.23
N TYR A 14 -6.66 -11.67 1.79
CA TYR A 14 -7.03 -10.39 2.38
C TYR A 14 -8.53 -10.37 2.63
N GLY A 15 -8.90 -10.24 3.90
CA GLY A 15 -10.29 -10.36 4.32
C GLY A 15 -10.87 -9.08 4.94
N PHE A 16 -10.34 -7.90 4.59
CA PHE A 16 -10.84 -6.63 5.11
C PHE A 16 -11.17 -5.70 3.93
N LEU A 17 -12.46 -5.37 3.78
CA LEU A 17 -12.94 -4.48 2.72
C LEU A 17 -13.59 -3.24 3.35
N PRO A 18 -12.86 -2.14 3.52
CA PRO A 18 -13.45 -0.88 3.96
C PRO A 18 -14.29 -0.29 2.83
N VAL A 19 -15.46 0.20 3.17
CA VAL A 19 -16.39 0.86 2.24
C VAL A 19 -16.85 2.20 2.79
N ASP A 20 -17.17 3.12 1.88
CA ASP A 20 -17.69 4.44 2.24
C ASP A 20 -19.14 4.30 2.73
N GLN A 21 -19.34 4.51 4.03
CA GLN A 21 -20.68 4.43 4.64
C GLN A 21 -21.62 5.48 4.07
N ALA A 22 -21.14 6.69 3.81
CA ALA A 22 -21.94 7.79 3.29
C ALA A 22 -22.39 7.58 1.83
N ALA A 23 -21.76 6.67 1.09
CA ALA A 23 -22.13 6.34 -0.29
C ALA A 23 -23.34 5.40 -0.41
N PHE A 24 -23.76 4.75 0.69
CA PHE A 24 -24.93 3.87 0.68
C PHE A 24 -26.23 4.67 0.73
N LYS A 25 -27.18 4.33 -0.14
CA LYS A 25 -28.52 4.94 -0.16
C LYS A 25 -29.52 4.30 0.81
N GLY A 26 -29.11 3.29 1.55
CA GLY A 26 -29.89 2.53 2.51
C GLY A 26 -29.00 1.85 3.54
N GLU A 27 -29.49 0.83 4.19
CA GLU A 27 -28.70 0.06 5.14
C GLU A 27 -27.49 -0.61 4.47
N VAL A 28 -26.34 -0.56 5.15
CA VAL A 28 -25.16 -1.27 4.68
C VAL A 28 -25.39 -2.77 4.82
N PRO A 29 -25.20 -3.59 3.77
CA PRO A 29 -25.43 -5.02 3.86
C PRO A 29 -24.47 -5.71 4.83
N GLU A 30 -24.97 -6.64 5.62
CA GLU A 30 -24.15 -7.47 6.51
C GLU A 30 -23.39 -8.52 5.70
N ILE A 31 -22.20 -8.14 5.24
CA ILE A 31 -21.27 -9.04 4.53
C ILE A 31 -20.01 -9.21 5.39
N GLN A 32 -19.58 -10.46 5.57
CA GLN A 32 -18.38 -10.76 6.36
C GLN A 32 -17.17 -9.96 5.84
N ASN A 33 -16.49 -9.26 6.74
CA ASN A 33 -15.31 -8.42 6.46
C ASN A 33 -15.57 -7.16 5.61
N LEU A 34 -16.81 -6.84 5.29
CA LEU A 34 -17.18 -5.54 4.74
C LEU A 34 -17.36 -4.58 5.92
N VAL A 35 -16.54 -3.55 5.99
CA VAL A 35 -16.50 -2.61 7.12
C VAL A 35 -16.86 -1.22 6.65
N PRO A 36 -18.06 -0.71 7.00
CA PRO A 36 -18.44 0.67 6.69
C PRO A 36 -17.64 1.65 7.53
N TYR A 37 -17.23 2.75 6.92
CA TYR A 37 -16.41 3.76 7.55
C TYR A 37 -16.78 5.17 7.13
N GLU A 38 -16.71 6.10 8.09
CA GLU A 38 -16.90 7.52 7.88
C GLU A 38 -15.97 8.32 8.82
N PRO A 39 -15.13 9.25 8.32
CA PRO A 39 -14.92 9.58 6.90
C PRO A 39 -14.08 8.56 6.14
N PHE A 40 -14.53 8.14 4.96
CA PHE A 40 -13.81 7.14 4.16
C PHE A 40 -12.50 7.66 3.56
N ASP A 41 -12.35 8.99 3.46
CA ASP A 41 -11.12 9.66 2.98
C ASP A 41 -9.86 9.18 3.72
N PHE A 42 -9.96 8.84 5.01
CA PHE A 42 -8.86 8.24 5.77
C PHE A 42 -8.29 6.98 5.08
N TYR A 43 -9.14 6.07 4.64
CA TYR A 43 -8.69 4.83 3.99
C TYR A 43 -8.07 5.08 2.62
N ILE A 44 -8.59 6.04 1.86
CA ILE A 44 -8.01 6.49 0.59
C ILE A 44 -6.61 7.05 0.84
N LYS A 45 -6.47 7.97 1.82
CA LYS A 45 -5.17 8.59 2.16
C LYS A 45 -4.19 7.58 2.75
N ARG A 46 -4.64 6.69 3.63
CA ARG A 46 -3.81 5.60 4.16
C ARG A 46 -3.24 4.72 3.04
N LYS A 47 -4.08 4.32 2.07
CA LYS A 47 -3.61 3.55 0.92
C LYS A 47 -2.63 4.35 0.06
N LEU A 48 -2.92 5.62 -0.20
CA LEU A 48 -2.10 6.46 -1.06
C LEU A 48 -0.73 6.74 -0.43
N PHE A 49 -0.73 7.23 0.82
CA PHE A 49 0.47 7.79 1.47
C PHE A 49 1.24 6.78 2.33
N ILE A 50 0.69 5.64 2.70
CA ILE A 50 1.46 4.57 3.33
C ILE A 50 1.77 3.48 2.31
N HIS A 51 0.76 2.77 1.80
CA HIS A 51 0.98 1.60 0.95
C HIS A 51 1.62 1.97 -0.41
N ASN A 52 0.95 2.83 -1.18
CA ASN A 52 1.41 3.16 -2.54
C ASN A 52 2.69 3.98 -2.53
N MET A 53 2.89 4.84 -1.53
CA MET A 53 4.12 5.60 -1.33
C MET A 53 5.28 4.66 -1.01
N GLY A 54 5.17 3.81 0.01
CA GLY A 54 6.22 2.85 0.36
C GLY A 54 6.57 1.91 -0.80
N HIS A 55 5.55 1.43 -1.54
CA HIS A 55 5.77 0.57 -2.70
C HIS A 55 6.52 1.28 -3.84
N ALA A 56 6.19 2.56 -4.11
CA ALA A 56 6.87 3.34 -5.13
C ALA A 56 8.31 3.68 -4.71
N THR A 57 8.53 4.07 -3.45
CA THR A 57 9.87 4.33 -2.89
C THR A 57 10.76 3.08 -3.02
N CYS A 58 10.26 1.93 -2.62
CA CYS A 58 10.96 0.65 -2.78
C CYS A 58 11.31 0.37 -4.25
N ALA A 59 10.37 0.65 -5.18
CA ALA A 59 10.57 0.43 -6.60
C ALA A 59 11.64 1.34 -7.20
N TYR A 60 11.67 2.62 -6.83
CA TYR A 60 12.65 3.57 -7.34
C TYR A 60 14.06 3.28 -6.80
N LEU A 61 14.18 3.06 -5.51
CA LEU A 61 15.46 2.72 -4.90
C LEU A 61 15.97 1.37 -5.42
N GLY A 62 15.10 0.35 -5.48
CA GLY A 62 15.44 -0.95 -6.04
C GLY A 62 15.87 -0.86 -7.50
N GLY A 63 15.14 -0.10 -8.32
CA GLY A 63 15.50 0.17 -9.71
C GLY A 63 16.85 0.89 -9.86
N TYR A 64 17.13 1.85 -8.99
CA TYR A 64 18.39 2.59 -8.96
C TYR A 64 19.60 1.67 -8.69
N VAL A 65 19.47 0.73 -7.74
CA VAL A 65 20.53 -0.25 -7.43
C VAL A 65 20.45 -1.52 -8.29
N GLY A 66 19.67 -1.52 -9.36
CA GLY A 66 19.60 -2.62 -10.35
C GLY A 66 18.79 -3.85 -9.91
N ARG A 67 17.95 -3.74 -8.89
CA ARG A 67 17.05 -4.84 -8.49
C ARG A 67 15.89 -4.94 -9.47
N LYS A 68 15.56 -6.16 -9.89
CA LYS A 68 14.47 -6.42 -10.81
C LYS A 68 13.11 -6.43 -10.12
N TYR A 69 13.04 -7.04 -8.95
CA TYR A 69 11.79 -7.29 -8.22
C TYR A 69 11.74 -6.55 -6.89
N ILE A 70 10.52 -6.21 -6.46
CA ILE A 70 10.25 -5.53 -5.18
C ILE A 70 10.79 -6.34 -3.99
N TYR A 71 10.55 -7.66 -3.97
CA TYR A 71 11.04 -8.50 -2.88
C TYR A 71 12.57 -8.49 -2.76
N GLN A 72 13.30 -8.34 -3.86
CA GLN A 72 14.76 -8.21 -3.84
C GLN A 72 15.21 -6.83 -3.33
N ALA A 73 14.43 -5.79 -3.65
CA ALA A 73 14.72 -4.43 -3.21
C ALA A 73 14.48 -4.28 -1.70
N ILE A 74 13.36 -4.78 -1.19
CA ILE A 74 12.99 -4.63 0.23
C ILE A 74 13.84 -5.51 1.17
N ASP A 75 14.53 -6.53 0.66
CA ASP A 75 15.50 -7.32 1.43
C ASP A 75 16.85 -6.61 1.61
N ASP A 76 17.08 -5.51 0.89
CA ASP A 76 18.24 -4.64 1.07
C ASP A 76 18.03 -3.78 2.33
N PRO A 77 18.93 -3.84 3.36
CA PRO A 77 18.71 -3.16 4.63
C PRO A 77 18.63 -1.63 4.51
N GLU A 78 19.35 -1.02 3.58
CA GLU A 78 19.33 0.42 3.36
C GLU A 78 17.99 0.84 2.74
N ILE A 79 17.52 0.11 1.73
CA ILE A 79 16.22 0.35 1.11
C ILE A 79 15.10 0.13 2.11
N LEU A 80 15.14 -0.96 2.87
CA LEU A 80 14.15 -1.25 3.91
C LEU A 80 14.04 -0.09 4.90
N SER A 81 15.19 0.37 5.42
CA SER A 81 15.22 1.47 6.40
C SER A 81 14.60 2.75 5.83
N ILE A 82 14.93 3.13 4.60
CA ILE A 82 14.35 4.35 3.97
C ILE A 82 12.85 4.18 3.76
N VAL A 83 12.40 3.05 3.24
CA VAL A 83 10.98 2.79 2.97
C VAL A 83 10.16 2.79 4.27
N GLU A 84 10.65 2.10 5.30
CA GLU A 84 9.97 2.01 6.59
C GLU A 84 9.84 3.40 7.26
N ASN A 85 10.92 4.19 7.27
CA ASN A 85 10.89 5.53 7.84
C ASN A 85 9.94 6.47 7.05
N ALA A 86 9.95 6.44 5.73
CA ALA A 86 9.02 7.22 4.93
C ALA A 86 7.55 6.83 5.17
N MET A 87 7.27 5.53 5.32
CA MET A 87 5.93 5.05 5.67
C MET A 87 5.52 5.49 7.07
N LEU A 88 6.46 5.51 8.03
CA LEU A 88 6.22 5.97 9.40
C LEU A 88 5.93 7.47 9.45
N GLU A 89 6.67 8.31 8.72
CA GLU A 89 6.39 9.74 8.61
C GLU A 89 4.96 9.99 8.11
N SER A 90 4.54 9.28 7.05
CA SER A 90 3.18 9.36 6.54
C SER A 90 2.13 8.87 7.56
N ALA A 91 2.42 7.81 8.30
CA ALA A 91 1.53 7.30 9.35
C ALA A 91 1.35 8.32 10.48
N MET A 92 2.43 8.98 10.92
CA MET A 92 2.38 10.02 11.93
C MET A 92 1.54 11.23 11.47
N ALA A 93 1.73 11.67 10.23
CA ALA A 93 0.94 12.75 9.65
C ALA A 93 -0.56 12.39 9.56
N LEU A 94 -0.89 11.17 9.16
CA LEU A 94 -2.27 10.69 9.11
C LEU A 94 -2.89 10.53 10.51
N SER A 95 -2.13 10.00 11.47
CA SER A 95 -2.54 9.91 12.87
C SER A 95 -2.93 11.28 13.42
N GLN A 96 -2.08 12.27 13.23
CA GLN A 96 -2.33 13.64 13.66
C GLN A 96 -3.55 14.27 12.94
N LYS A 97 -3.63 14.11 11.62
CA LYS A 97 -4.68 14.71 10.80
C LYS A 97 -6.07 14.16 11.11
N TYR A 98 -6.19 12.86 11.32
CA TYR A 98 -7.48 12.18 11.51
C TYR A 98 -7.79 11.83 12.97
N GLY A 99 -6.88 12.11 13.90
CA GLY A 99 -7.06 11.77 15.31
C GLY A 99 -7.10 10.25 15.56
N VAL A 100 -6.47 9.46 14.71
CA VAL A 100 -6.40 7.99 14.86
C VAL A 100 -5.13 7.57 15.59
N GLU A 101 -5.18 6.48 16.32
CA GLU A 101 -4.01 5.95 17.01
C GLU A 101 -2.92 5.52 16.03
N LEU A 102 -1.66 5.72 16.42
CA LEU A 102 -0.51 5.41 15.57
C LEU A 102 -0.23 3.89 15.52
N GLU A 103 -0.47 3.16 16.62
CA GLU A 103 -0.14 1.74 16.72
C GLU A 103 -0.80 0.88 15.61
N PRO A 104 -2.10 1.00 15.29
CA PRO A 104 -2.71 0.28 14.17
C PRO A 104 -2.08 0.60 12.82
N LEU A 105 -1.58 1.84 12.63
CA LEU A 105 -0.88 2.24 11.41
C LEU A 105 0.51 1.60 11.32
N MET A 106 1.22 1.48 12.44
CA MET A 106 2.52 0.79 12.52
C MET A 106 2.37 -0.71 12.21
N LEU A 107 1.34 -1.35 12.78
CA LEU A 107 1.02 -2.75 12.46
C LEU A 107 0.71 -2.93 10.97
N HIS A 108 -0.02 -1.99 10.38
CA HIS A 108 -0.29 -1.99 8.95
C HIS A 108 0.98 -1.83 8.10
N ILE A 109 1.93 -0.99 8.51
CA ILE A 109 3.25 -0.87 7.86
C ILE A 109 3.99 -2.20 7.91
N THR A 110 4.06 -2.83 9.07
CA THR A 110 4.72 -4.14 9.25
C THR A 110 4.12 -5.21 8.33
N ASP A 111 2.79 -5.28 8.23
CA ASP A 111 2.08 -6.18 7.30
C ASP A 111 2.47 -5.89 5.85
N LEU A 112 2.47 -4.62 5.43
CA LEU A 112 2.84 -4.22 4.08
C LEU A 112 4.28 -4.58 3.73
N LEU A 113 5.23 -4.35 4.63
CA LEU A 113 6.64 -4.72 4.42
C LEU A 113 6.79 -6.23 4.28
N GLY A 114 6.04 -7.02 5.06
CA GLY A 114 5.94 -8.47 4.89
C GLY A 114 5.42 -8.87 3.51
N ARG A 115 4.39 -8.18 3.02
CA ARG A 115 3.81 -8.41 1.68
C ARG A 115 4.76 -8.01 0.55
N PHE A 116 5.54 -6.95 0.71
CA PHE A 116 6.57 -6.56 -0.29
C PHE A 116 7.65 -7.63 -0.46
N ARG A 117 7.91 -8.45 0.57
CA ARG A 117 8.81 -9.61 0.51
C ARG A 117 8.21 -10.83 -0.21
N ASN A 118 6.94 -10.80 -0.59
CA ASN A 118 6.28 -11.92 -1.24
C ASN A 118 6.79 -12.14 -2.66
N ALA A 119 7.74 -13.04 -2.84
CA ALA A 119 8.33 -13.38 -4.14
C ALA A 119 7.32 -14.01 -5.14
N ALA A 120 6.21 -14.57 -4.65
CA ALA A 120 5.19 -15.18 -5.50
C ALA A 120 4.43 -14.13 -6.36
N LEU A 121 4.38 -12.88 -5.91
CA LEU A 121 3.74 -11.78 -6.66
C LEU A 121 4.52 -11.39 -7.91
N LYS A 122 5.84 -11.61 -7.93
CA LYS A 122 6.75 -11.25 -9.03
C LYS A 122 6.62 -9.79 -9.49
N ASP A 123 6.31 -8.89 -8.54
CA ASP A 123 6.21 -7.46 -8.82
C ASP A 123 7.58 -6.89 -9.19
N THR A 124 7.65 -6.28 -10.39
CA THR A 124 8.90 -5.69 -10.86
C THR A 124 9.01 -4.22 -10.46
N CYS A 125 10.23 -3.77 -10.11
CA CYS A 125 10.49 -2.36 -9.84
C CYS A 125 10.07 -1.48 -11.02
N LYS A 126 10.29 -1.94 -12.27
CA LYS A 126 9.86 -1.24 -13.49
C LYS A 126 8.34 -1.02 -13.55
N ARG A 127 7.53 -2.06 -13.24
CA ARG A 127 6.06 -1.94 -13.24
C ARG A 127 5.58 -1.02 -12.13
N VAL A 128 6.06 -1.23 -10.91
CA VAL A 128 5.66 -0.46 -9.74
C VAL A 128 6.14 0.99 -9.83
N GLY A 129 7.35 1.24 -10.35
CA GLY A 129 7.92 2.58 -10.58
C GLY A 129 7.38 3.29 -11.85
N GLY A 130 6.52 2.65 -12.65
CA GLY A 130 5.94 3.27 -13.85
C GLY A 130 5.19 4.56 -13.57
N ASP A 131 5.11 5.47 -14.57
CA ASP A 131 4.46 6.77 -14.51
C ASP A 131 5.04 7.69 -13.39
N PRO A 132 6.35 8.00 -13.44
CA PRO A 132 7.00 8.80 -12.39
C PRO A 132 6.50 10.24 -12.34
N ALA A 133 6.14 10.84 -13.47
CA ALA A 133 5.65 12.22 -13.53
C ALA A 133 4.38 12.40 -12.67
N ARG A 134 3.44 11.45 -12.74
CA ARG A 134 2.26 11.47 -11.88
C ARG A 134 2.60 11.21 -10.41
N LYS A 135 3.39 10.17 -10.12
CA LYS A 135 3.70 9.75 -8.73
C LYS A 135 4.53 10.77 -7.94
N LEU A 136 5.30 11.62 -8.64
CA LEU A 136 6.04 12.74 -8.08
C LEU A 136 5.24 14.06 -8.13
N GLY A 137 3.98 14.01 -8.55
CA GLY A 137 3.09 15.19 -8.53
C GLY A 137 2.81 15.67 -7.11
N ALA A 138 2.60 16.99 -6.95
CA ALA A 138 2.42 17.64 -5.65
C ALA A 138 1.20 17.12 -4.82
N ALA A 139 0.26 16.44 -5.44
CA ALA A 139 -0.92 15.85 -4.78
C ALA A 139 -0.91 14.31 -4.81
N ASP A 140 0.18 13.69 -5.25
CA ASP A 140 0.30 12.22 -5.30
C ASP A 140 1.26 11.72 -4.19
N ARG A 141 1.46 10.42 -4.14
CA ARG A 141 2.00 9.60 -3.05
C ARG A 141 3.40 9.92 -2.54
N LEU A 142 4.24 10.60 -3.31
CA LEU A 142 5.63 10.85 -2.92
C LEU A 142 5.90 12.29 -2.45
N ILE A 143 5.06 13.24 -2.83
CA ILE A 143 5.25 14.67 -2.54
C ILE A 143 4.08 15.25 -1.74
N GLY A 144 2.85 14.72 -1.93
CA GLY A 144 1.59 15.25 -1.42
C GLY A 144 1.32 15.15 0.08
#